data_3a8a27d46af9c07d49c9fd166466fedf
#
_entry.id   3a8a27d46af9c07d49c9fd166466fedf
#
_cell.length_a   1.000
_cell.length_b   1.000
_cell.length_c   1.000
_cell.angle_alpha   90.00
_cell.angle_beta   90.00
_cell.angle_gamma   90.00
#
_symmetry.space_group_name_H-M   'P 1'
#
loop_
_entity.id
_entity.type
_entity.pdbx_description
1 polymer ?
#
loop_
_entity_poly.entity_id
_entity_poly.type
_entity_poly.pdbx_seq_one_letter_code
_entity_poly.pdbx_strand_id
1 'polypeptide(L)'
;MQFYEKLIFVMNLTQTTNRELAQAAQVDPSIISRFRSGKRGLPRNLEPLRSMADFLAERCTGEYQRRALSEMAGVRRVLMDKQDQLSEFLFYWLCGDADEVDRFMHSFESLTIKGGASNSTLEAATISRKGNFIHFGNEGKRAAVRSMYQHLLARQEPGTICILADETDDWLMEDYDFTSQMQAWLLDCIRQGFQICHIIPPIYSGDQILESLARWIPLYMTGKVKAYYYPHIRDRLYRHTIIMMPGQIAIASHSMAGEPTSYATMLSTDPGVLRATETEFQAYLALCRPMLNTYSEPQKLFQCFMKFISPQGFRIQKLISLSAVTAPFELVADSIEKREDPEQKRLGELYLQEMKRLEQEQDQYNLIDIVHLASADQVRAGTVPITATCWSVGALYYTPKTYTLHLKKILHIMDTHENYHFVPLEGPVEQESALMVKENHRALLVHTSEPFTVFEISQPEIVALYREYLLRLAEKVGFTGIHRTKIKSRLRELIRELEA
;
A
#
# COMPACT_ATOMS: atom_id res chain seq x y z
N MET A 1 -12.10 14.73 -8.46
CA MET A 1 -12.41 15.35 -9.79
C MET A 1 -13.25 14.40 -10.62
N GLN A 2 -14.28 14.90 -11.29
CA GLN A 2 -15.10 14.09 -12.20
C GLN A 2 -14.37 13.85 -13.54
N PHE A 3 -14.74 12.82 -14.28
CA PHE A 3 -14.14 12.48 -15.58
C PHE A 3 -14.00 13.67 -16.53
N TYR A 4 -15.06 14.48 -16.67
CA TYR A 4 -15.05 15.62 -17.58
C TYR A 4 -14.03 16.71 -17.15
N GLU A 5 -13.85 16.90 -15.85
CA GLU A 5 -12.88 17.88 -15.33
C GLU A 5 -11.45 17.44 -15.61
N LYS A 6 -11.17 16.15 -15.40
CA LYS A 6 -9.87 15.54 -15.71
C LYS A 6 -9.55 15.62 -17.20
N LEU A 7 -10.53 15.28 -18.05
CA LEU A 7 -10.37 15.35 -19.49
C LEU A 7 -10.09 16.78 -19.97
N ILE A 8 -10.84 17.77 -19.47
CA ILE A 8 -10.61 19.19 -19.78
C ILE A 8 -9.19 19.59 -19.36
N PHE A 9 -8.77 19.23 -18.17
CA PHE A 9 -7.45 19.57 -17.65
C PHE A 9 -6.33 19.05 -18.56
N VAL A 10 -6.33 17.75 -18.88
CA VAL A 10 -5.24 17.17 -19.71
C VAL A 10 -5.29 17.68 -21.13
N MET A 11 -6.47 17.85 -21.72
CA MET A 11 -6.60 18.45 -23.07
C MET A 11 -6.05 19.88 -23.12
N ASN A 12 -6.30 20.69 -22.09
CA ASN A 12 -5.75 22.04 -22.01
C ASN A 12 -4.23 22.02 -21.81
N LEU A 13 -3.75 21.14 -20.95
CA LEU A 13 -2.32 20.96 -20.64
C LEU A 13 -1.52 20.53 -21.89
N THR A 14 -2.09 19.65 -22.69
CA THR A 14 -1.48 19.15 -23.94
C THR A 14 -1.87 19.93 -25.19
N GLN A 15 -2.66 20.99 -25.03
CA GLN A 15 -3.22 21.80 -26.12
C GLN A 15 -3.95 20.97 -27.19
N THR A 16 -4.64 19.91 -26.73
CA THR A 16 -5.34 18.97 -27.61
C THR A 16 -6.75 19.44 -27.90
N THR A 17 -7.12 19.47 -29.17
CA THR A 17 -8.48 19.82 -29.63
C THR A 17 -9.43 18.62 -29.61
N ASN A 18 -10.75 18.87 -29.56
CA ASN A 18 -11.76 17.83 -29.65
C ASN A 18 -11.60 16.96 -30.92
N ARG A 19 -11.22 17.56 -32.03
CA ARG A 19 -11.07 16.89 -33.33
C ARG A 19 -9.89 15.92 -33.33
N GLU A 20 -8.75 16.35 -32.81
CA GLU A 20 -7.55 15.52 -32.70
C GLU A 20 -7.78 14.31 -31.76
N LEU A 21 -8.37 14.56 -30.59
CA LEU A 21 -8.65 13.49 -29.65
C LEU A 21 -9.70 12.51 -30.18
N ALA A 22 -10.72 13.01 -30.89
CA ALA A 22 -11.72 12.17 -31.53
C ALA A 22 -11.12 11.29 -32.63
N GLN A 23 -10.19 11.81 -33.40
CA GLN A 23 -9.48 11.07 -34.43
C GLN A 23 -8.61 9.94 -33.81
N ALA A 24 -7.87 10.27 -32.76
CA ALA A 24 -7.07 9.28 -32.05
C ALA A 24 -7.92 8.15 -31.43
N ALA A 25 -9.06 8.51 -30.87
CA ALA A 25 -9.98 7.57 -30.24
C ALA A 25 -10.96 6.88 -31.22
N GLN A 26 -10.88 7.20 -32.51
CA GLN A 26 -11.79 6.71 -33.57
C GLN A 26 -13.27 6.93 -33.24
N VAL A 27 -13.62 8.08 -32.68
CA VAL A 27 -14.98 8.45 -32.32
C VAL A 27 -15.39 9.78 -33.01
N ASP A 28 -16.69 10.05 -33.03
CA ASP A 28 -17.17 11.32 -33.54
C ASP A 28 -16.77 12.49 -32.60
N PRO A 29 -16.33 13.67 -33.13
CA PRO A 29 -15.94 14.80 -32.31
C PRO A 29 -17.04 15.31 -31.36
N SER A 30 -18.31 15.06 -31.68
CA SER A 30 -19.43 15.42 -30.82
C SER A 30 -19.42 14.59 -29.52
N ILE A 31 -18.85 13.36 -29.54
CA ILE A 31 -18.70 12.51 -28.36
C ILE A 31 -17.71 13.15 -27.38
N ILE A 32 -16.56 13.61 -27.88
CA ILE A 32 -15.57 14.31 -27.06
C ILE A 32 -16.17 15.59 -26.46
N SER A 33 -16.93 16.35 -27.25
CA SER A 33 -17.64 17.53 -26.76
C SER A 33 -18.63 17.21 -25.63
N ARG A 34 -19.36 16.09 -25.74
CA ARG A 34 -20.30 15.62 -24.70
C ARG A 34 -19.57 15.13 -23.46
N PHE A 35 -18.39 14.48 -23.60
CA PHE A 35 -17.53 14.13 -22.46
C PHE A 35 -17.08 15.40 -21.74
N ARG A 36 -16.55 16.39 -22.45
CA ARG A 36 -16.08 17.66 -21.88
C ARG A 36 -17.18 18.48 -21.19
N SER A 37 -18.39 18.42 -21.70
CA SER A 37 -19.54 19.13 -21.08
C SER A 37 -20.18 18.40 -19.92
N GLY A 38 -19.69 17.21 -19.55
CA GLY A 38 -20.28 16.37 -18.51
C GLY A 38 -21.64 15.76 -18.88
N LYS A 39 -22.13 16.01 -20.11
CA LYS A 39 -23.39 15.44 -20.60
C LYS A 39 -23.34 13.95 -20.91
N ARG A 40 -22.15 13.40 -20.96
CA ARG A 40 -21.88 11.97 -21.12
C ARG A 40 -20.76 11.55 -20.16
N GLY A 41 -21.02 10.52 -19.38
CA GLY A 41 -20.02 9.90 -18.50
C GLY A 41 -19.08 8.96 -19.25
N LEU A 42 -18.27 8.22 -18.51
CA LEU A 42 -17.34 7.23 -19.02
C LEU A 42 -18.02 6.27 -20.02
N PRO A 43 -17.39 5.95 -21.14
CA PRO A 43 -17.92 4.98 -22.10
C PRO A 43 -17.91 3.57 -21.49
N ARG A 44 -18.92 2.77 -21.80
CA ARG A 44 -18.97 1.35 -21.38
C ARG A 44 -17.85 0.51 -22.03
N ASN A 45 -17.50 0.82 -23.27
CA ASN A 45 -16.31 0.28 -23.92
C ASN A 45 -15.14 1.22 -23.64
N LEU A 46 -14.10 0.75 -22.99
CA LEU A 46 -12.93 1.54 -22.56
C LEU A 46 -11.84 1.67 -23.65
N GLU A 47 -11.93 0.95 -24.76
CA GLU A 47 -10.98 1.03 -25.88
C GLU A 47 -10.76 2.47 -26.39
N PRO A 48 -11.81 3.26 -26.65
CA PRO A 48 -11.60 4.65 -27.05
C PRO A 48 -10.91 5.49 -26.00
N LEU A 49 -11.13 5.19 -24.71
CA LEU A 49 -10.48 5.88 -23.60
C LEU A 49 -8.99 5.52 -23.50
N ARG A 50 -8.65 4.26 -23.78
CA ARG A 50 -7.25 3.81 -23.88
C ARG A 50 -6.51 4.59 -24.96
N SER A 51 -7.09 4.65 -26.16
CA SER A 51 -6.52 5.43 -27.29
C SER A 51 -6.41 6.93 -26.98
N MET A 52 -7.37 7.50 -26.23
CA MET A 52 -7.25 8.88 -25.73
C MET A 52 -6.07 9.06 -24.79
N ALA A 53 -5.88 8.14 -23.85
CA ALA A 53 -4.79 8.19 -22.86
C ALA A 53 -3.42 8.08 -23.54
N ASP A 54 -3.26 7.15 -24.50
CA ASP A 54 -2.04 6.97 -25.29
C ASP A 54 -1.69 8.26 -26.04
N PHE A 55 -2.66 8.84 -26.75
CA PHE A 55 -2.49 10.06 -27.50
C PHE A 55 -2.14 11.28 -26.62
N LEU A 56 -2.80 11.42 -25.47
CA LEU A 56 -2.53 12.51 -24.53
C LEU A 56 -1.16 12.34 -23.87
N ALA A 57 -0.74 11.10 -23.59
CA ALA A 57 0.59 10.79 -23.07
C ALA A 57 1.68 11.19 -24.09
N GLU A 58 1.52 10.85 -25.37
CA GLU A 58 2.44 11.24 -26.45
C GLU A 58 2.64 12.75 -26.55
N ARG A 59 1.61 13.53 -26.25
CA ARG A 59 1.64 15.00 -26.27
C ARG A 59 2.14 15.64 -24.97
N CYS A 60 2.23 14.88 -23.90
CA CYS A 60 2.74 15.33 -22.61
C CYS A 60 4.27 15.17 -22.54
N THR A 61 5.00 15.89 -23.40
CA THR A 61 6.46 15.77 -23.56
C THR A 61 7.25 16.72 -22.66
N GLY A 62 6.63 17.85 -22.28
CA GLY A 62 7.29 18.90 -21.51
C GLY A 62 7.38 18.59 -20.01
N GLU A 63 8.51 18.97 -19.39
CA GLU A 63 8.70 18.81 -17.94
C GLU A 63 7.63 19.55 -17.13
N TYR A 64 7.26 20.75 -17.55
CA TYR A 64 6.16 21.52 -16.94
C TYR A 64 4.82 20.78 -17.00
N GLN A 65 4.50 20.15 -18.14
CA GLN A 65 3.26 19.40 -18.32
C GLN A 65 3.20 18.19 -17.37
N ARG A 66 4.29 17.42 -17.28
CA ARG A 66 4.40 16.27 -16.38
C ARG A 66 4.30 16.67 -14.92
N ARG A 67 4.91 17.81 -14.56
CA ARG A 67 4.82 18.37 -13.21
C ARG A 67 3.39 18.79 -12.87
N ALA A 68 2.73 19.56 -13.74
CA ALA A 68 1.36 20.01 -13.53
C ALA A 68 0.37 18.84 -13.44
N LEU A 69 0.58 17.79 -14.24
CA LEU A 69 -0.21 16.56 -14.19
C LEU A 69 0.03 15.80 -12.86
N SER A 70 1.26 15.70 -12.41
CA SER A 70 1.66 15.09 -11.14
C SER A 70 1.02 15.80 -9.94
N GLU A 71 1.09 17.12 -9.92
CA GLU A 71 0.48 17.97 -8.88
C GLU A 71 -1.06 17.83 -8.87
N MET A 72 -1.69 17.90 -10.02
CA MET A 72 -3.16 17.78 -10.14
C MET A 72 -3.69 16.40 -9.78
N ALA A 73 -2.94 15.37 -10.10
CA ALA A 73 -3.34 13.98 -9.85
C ALA A 73 -2.87 13.45 -8.47
N GLY A 74 -2.05 14.22 -7.74
CA GLY A 74 -1.52 13.81 -6.43
C GLY A 74 -0.54 12.63 -6.50
N VAL A 75 0.14 12.41 -7.63
CA VAL A 75 1.04 11.25 -7.83
C VAL A 75 2.49 11.66 -7.97
N ARG A 76 3.42 10.73 -7.67
CA ARG A 76 4.86 10.98 -7.76
C ARG A 76 5.30 11.17 -9.21
N ARG A 77 6.19 12.13 -9.45
CA ARG A 77 6.79 12.44 -10.75
C ARG A 77 7.48 11.24 -11.42
N VAL A 78 8.04 10.31 -10.63
CA VAL A 78 8.74 9.10 -11.11
C VAL A 78 7.84 8.21 -12.00
N LEU A 79 6.53 8.17 -11.74
CA LEU A 79 5.57 7.43 -12.56
C LEU A 79 5.33 8.06 -13.95
N MET A 80 5.86 9.26 -14.20
CA MET A 80 5.65 10.02 -15.43
C MET A 80 6.90 10.13 -16.30
N ASP A 81 8.01 9.53 -15.89
CA ASP A 81 9.30 9.65 -16.60
C ASP A 81 9.37 8.75 -17.85
N LYS A 82 8.62 7.64 -17.87
CA LYS A 82 8.52 6.73 -19.01
C LYS A 82 7.18 6.89 -19.71
N GLN A 83 7.21 6.93 -21.04
CA GLN A 83 6.02 7.15 -21.88
C GLN A 83 4.91 6.12 -21.63
N ASP A 84 5.27 4.83 -21.56
CA ASP A 84 4.30 3.75 -21.33
C ASP A 84 3.62 3.87 -19.95
N GLN A 85 4.38 4.26 -18.92
CA GLN A 85 3.84 4.49 -17.57
C GLN A 85 2.91 5.70 -17.53
N LEU A 86 3.22 6.74 -18.27
CA LEU A 86 2.39 7.93 -18.37
C LEU A 86 1.06 7.64 -19.08
N SER A 87 1.07 6.85 -20.15
CA SER A 87 -0.14 6.43 -20.87
C SER A 87 -1.04 5.60 -19.96
N GLU A 88 -0.47 4.60 -19.29
CA GLU A 88 -1.21 3.76 -18.37
C GLU A 88 -1.78 4.56 -17.19
N PHE A 89 -0.99 5.46 -16.62
CA PHE A 89 -1.44 6.38 -15.60
C PHE A 89 -2.61 7.24 -16.07
N LEU A 90 -2.50 7.88 -17.25
CA LEU A 90 -3.58 8.71 -17.79
C LEU A 90 -4.86 7.93 -18.05
N PHE A 91 -4.75 6.70 -18.53
CA PHE A 91 -5.89 5.82 -18.72
C PHE A 91 -6.66 5.60 -17.42
N TYR A 92 -5.98 5.13 -16.36
CA TYR A 92 -6.60 4.88 -15.07
C TYR A 92 -7.10 6.16 -14.40
N TRP A 93 -6.34 7.26 -14.51
CA TRP A 93 -6.76 8.54 -13.95
C TRP A 93 -8.00 9.11 -14.64
N LEU A 94 -8.12 8.98 -15.95
CA LEU A 94 -9.30 9.40 -16.72
C LEU A 94 -10.51 8.49 -16.46
N CYS A 95 -10.31 7.20 -16.23
CA CYS A 95 -11.38 6.28 -15.83
C CYS A 95 -12.18 6.76 -14.60
N GLY A 96 -11.67 7.72 -13.87
CA GLY A 96 -12.41 8.42 -12.84
C GLY A 96 -12.51 7.67 -11.52
N ASP A 97 -12.45 6.36 -11.58
CA ASP A 97 -12.46 5.41 -10.49
C ASP A 97 -11.13 4.65 -10.41
N ALA A 98 -10.00 5.34 -10.68
CA ALA A 98 -8.76 4.87 -10.12
C ALA A 98 -8.98 4.93 -8.62
N ASP A 99 -9.48 3.84 -8.10
CA ASP A 99 -9.70 3.60 -6.70
C ASP A 99 -8.40 4.02 -6.03
N GLU A 100 -8.46 4.86 -5.03
CA GLU A 100 -7.27 5.30 -4.32
C GLU A 100 -6.53 4.13 -3.73
N VAL A 101 -7.25 3.04 -3.44
CA VAL A 101 -6.67 1.75 -3.09
C VAL A 101 -5.90 1.15 -4.27
N ASP A 102 -6.38 1.24 -5.53
CA ASP A 102 -5.62 0.80 -6.71
C ASP A 102 -4.31 1.60 -6.84
N ARG A 103 -4.38 2.93 -6.72
CA ARG A 103 -3.18 3.80 -6.75
C ARG A 103 -2.21 3.47 -5.62
N PHE A 104 -2.74 3.25 -4.43
CA PHE A 104 -1.95 2.83 -3.28
C PHE A 104 -1.30 1.46 -3.53
N MET A 105 -2.03 0.47 -4.04
CA MET A 105 -1.52 -0.86 -4.34
C MET A 105 -0.43 -0.81 -5.40
N HIS A 106 -0.62 -0.06 -6.50
CA HIS A 106 0.43 0.15 -7.50
C HIS A 106 1.68 0.84 -6.93
N SER A 107 1.49 1.86 -6.09
CA SER A 107 2.61 2.50 -5.40
C SER A 107 3.32 1.53 -4.46
N PHE A 108 2.58 0.70 -3.74
CA PHE A 108 3.12 -0.31 -2.85
C PHE A 108 3.90 -1.40 -3.60
N GLU A 109 3.39 -1.85 -4.74
CA GLU A 109 4.01 -2.87 -5.60
C GLU A 109 5.31 -2.37 -6.25
N SER A 110 5.37 -1.08 -6.58
CA SER A 110 6.57 -0.45 -7.16
C SER A 110 7.67 -0.11 -6.14
N LEU A 111 7.41 -0.33 -4.85
CA LEU A 111 8.38 -0.06 -3.79
C LEU A 111 9.51 -1.07 -3.79
N THR A 112 10.57 -0.77 -4.50
CA THR A 112 11.86 -1.44 -4.30
C THR A 112 12.59 -0.73 -3.17
N ILE A 113 12.86 -1.42 -2.06
CA ILE A 113 13.84 -0.95 -1.07
C ILE A 113 15.20 -1.06 -1.75
N LYS A 114 15.56 -0.02 -2.51
CA LYS A 114 16.92 0.07 -3.01
C LYS A 114 17.84 0.18 -1.81
N GLY A 115 18.62 -0.86 -1.54
CA GLY A 115 19.72 -0.87 -0.59
C GLY A 115 20.88 0.04 -1.04
N GLY A 116 20.56 1.14 -1.73
CA GLY A 116 21.52 2.15 -2.11
C GLY A 116 21.94 2.96 -0.89
N ALA A 117 23.22 3.19 -0.73
CA ALA A 117 23.71 4.22 0.17
C ALA A 117 22.98 5.51 -0.18
N SER A 118 22.14 6.01 0.75
CA SER A 118 21.61 7.36 0.64
C SER A 118 22.81 8.28 0.67
N ASN A 119 23.08 8.95 -0.45
CA ASN A 119 23.95 10.12 -0.44
C ASN A 119 23.14 11.25 0.23
N SER A 120 22.83 11.10 1.53
CA SER A 120 22.29 12.22 2.27
C SER A 120 23.43 13.24 2.34
N THR A 121 23.28 14.36 1.63
CA THR A 121 24.17 15.51 1.65
C THR A 121 24.07 16.30 2.95
N LEU A 122 23.51 15.67 4.00
CA LEU A 122 23.34 16.32 5.28
C LEU A 122 24.69 16.29 6.02
N GLU A 123 25.35 17.44 6.09
CA GLU A 123 26.55 17.58 6.91
C GLU A 123 26.17 17.41 8.38
N ALA A 124 26.82 16.45 9.04
CA ALA A 124 26.61 16.21 10.45
C ALA A 124 27.09 17.41 11.27
N ALA A 125 26.17 18.02 12.01
CA ALA A 125 26.46 19.18 12.86
C ALA A 125 25.81 19.02 14.23
N THR A 126 26.60 19.20 15.27
CA THR A 126 26.11 19.14 16.65
C THR A 126 25.67 20.52 17.12
N ILE A 127 24.49 20.63 17.75
CA ILE A 127 24.05 21.86 18.38
C ILE A 127 24.92 22.10 19.63
N SER A 128 25.87 22.99 19.52
CA SER A 128 26.89 23.23 20.56
C SER A 128 26.37 24.01 21.77
N ARG A 129 25.29 24.76 21.63
CA ARG A 129 24.67 25.55 22.72
C ARG A 129 23.42 24.84 23.23
N LYS A 130 23.34 24.63 24.56
CA LYS A 130 22.09 24.25 25.22
C LYS A 130 21.15 25.45 25.26
N GLY A 131 19.86 25.22 24.93
CA GLY A 131 18.87 26.30 24.98
C GLY A 131 17.69 26.03 24.05
N ASN A 132 16.92 27.09 23.86
CA ASN A 132 15.73 27.12 23.03
C ASN A 132 15.99 28.03 21.83
N PHE A 133 15.69 27.52 20.64
CA PHE A 133 15.82 28.21 19.36
C PHE A 133 14.44 28.32 18.74
N ILE A 134 14.07 29.54 18.33
CA ILE A 134 12.74 29.81 17.77
C ILE A 134 12.89 30.02 16.25
N HIS A 135 12.05 29.32 15.52
CA HIS A 135 11.92 29.38 14.06
C HIS A 135 10.49 29.78 13.70
N PHE A 136 10.29 30.46 12.56
CA PHE A 136 8.97 30.95 12.17
C PHE A 136 8.49 30.38 10.83
N GLY A 137 7.21 30.07 10.74
CA GLY A 137 6.53 29.57 9.55
C GLY A 137 7.04 28.21 9.07
N ASN A 138 6.58 27.80 7.89
CA ASN A 138 6.89 26.48 7.30
C ASN A 138 8.38 26.31 7.02
N GLU A 139 9.05 27.32 6.46
CA GLU A 139 10.48 27.27 6.19
C GLU A 139 11.30 27.15 7.49
N GLY A 140 10.93 27.93 8.53
CA GLY A 140 11.57 27.83 9.83
C GLY A 140 11.38 26.46 10.48
N LYS A 141 10.20 25.85 10.34
CA LYS A 141 9.95 24.51 10.82
C LYS A 141 10.82 23.47 10.09
N ARG A 142 10.94 23.57 8.76
CA ARG A 142 11.86 22.73 7.97
C ARG A 142 13.32 22.88 8.42
N ALA A 143 13.75 24.13 8.71
CA ALA A 143 15.10 24.39 9.22
C ALA A 143 15.34 23.76 10.60
N ALA A 144 14.37 23.85 11.52
CA ALA A 144 14.42 23.17 12.81
C ALA A 144 14.54 21.65 12.68
N VAL A 145 13.73 21.05 11.82
CA VAL A 145 13.77 19.60 11.54
C VAL A 145 15.12 19.19 10.96
N ARG A 146 15.65 19.93 10.00
CA ARG A 146 16.99 19.68 9.43
C ARG A 146 18.05 19.71 10.52
N SER A 147 18.05 20.71 11.37
CA SER A 147 19.02 20.85 12.47
C SER A 147 18.93 19.72 13.49
N MET A 148 17.71 19.24 13.77
CA MET A 148 17.51 18.08 14.64
C MET A 148 18.12 16.81 14.05
N TYR A 149 17.84 16.47 12.77
CA TYR A 149 18.42 15.27 12.15
C TYR A 149 19.93 15.36 12.01
N GLN A 150 20.49 16.54 11.70
CA GLN A 150 21.95 16.77 11.72
C GLN A 150 22.53 16.43 13.10
N HIS A 151 21.90 16.89 14.17
CA HIS A 151 22.33 16.62 15.54
C HIS A 151 22.27 15.12 15.88
N LEU A 152 21.17 14.43 15.54
CA LEU A 152 20.99 13.00 15.83
C LEU A 152 22.01 12.13 15.07
N LEU A 153 22.20 12.39 13.78
CA LEU A 153 23.14 11.65 12.95
C LEU A 153 24.61 11.88 13.35
N ALA A 154 24.94 13.11 13.88
CA ALA A 154 26.27 13.43 14.37
C ALA A 154 26.62 12.69 15.67
N ARG A 155 25.65 12.50 16.55
CA ARG A 155 25.88 11.86 17.87
C ARG A 155 25.99 10.34 17.78
N GLN A 156 25.30 9.73 16.84
CA GLN A 156 25.26 8.27 16.66
C GLN A 156 24.86 7.50 17.93
N GLU A 157 24.02 8.09 18.77
CA GLU A 157 23.47 7.49 19.98
C GLU A 157 22.04 7.01 19.69
N PRO A 158 21.84 5.71 19.35
CA PRO A 158 20.53 5.23 18.95
C PRO A 158 19.53 5.25 20.08
N GLY A 159 18.27 5.52 19.74
CA GLY A 159 17.15 5.57 20.67
C GLY A 159 15.83 5.62 19.91
N THR A 160 14.78 6.12 20.54
CA THR A 160 13.46 6.24 19.89
C THR A 160 13.17 7.68 19.52
N ILE A 161 13.03 7.95 18.22
CA ILE A 161 12.53 9.21 17.70
C ILE A 161 11.01 9.17 17.81
N CYS A 162 10.45 10.11 18.57
CA CYS A 162 9.01 10.26 18.78
C CYS A 162 8.47 11.35 17.86
N ILE A 163 7.46 11.02 17.05
CA ILE A 163 6.83 11.93 16.10
C ILE A 163 5.32 11.97 16.38
N LEU A 164 4.81 13.14 16.71
CA LEU A 164 3.40 13.47 16.79
C LEU A 164 3.14 14.59 15.78
N ALA A 165 2.29 14.33 14.80
CA ALA A 165 1.80 15.36 13.91
C ALA A 165 0.28 15.44 14.01
N ASP A 166 -0.25 16.53 14.52
CA ASP A 166 -1.69 16.82 14.58
C ASP A 166 -2.00 18.05 13.69
N GLU A 167 -1.44 18.01 12.48
CA GLU A 167 -1.60 19.06 11.48
C GLU A 167 -1.57 18.47 10.08
N THR A 168 -2.01 19.26 9.10
CA THR A 168 -1.86 18.88 7.69
C THR A 168 -0.38 18.90 7.31
N ASP A 169 -0.01 18.04 6.36
CA ASP A 169 1.37 17.92 5.87
C ASP A 169 1.80 19.10 4.98
N ASP A 170 1.06 20.22 4.94
CA ASP A 170 1.30 21.34 4.03
C ASP A 170 2.74 21.87 4.14
N TRP A 171 3.26 22.04 5.37
CA TRP A 171 4.64 22.49 5.61
C TRP A 171 5.69 21.53 5.02
N LEU A 172 5.34 20.27 4.88
CA LEU A 172 6.19 19.21 4.32
C LEU A 172 6.03 19.14 2.80
N MET A 173 4.79 19.30 2.30
CA MET A 173 4.46 19.16 0.89
C MET A 173 4.81 20.36 0.03
N GLU A 174 4.92 21.55 0.62
CA GLU A 174 5.38 22.76 -0.09
C GLU A 174 6.79 22.62 -0.67
N ASP A 175 7.62 21.78 -0.06
CA ASP A 175 9.00 21.53 -0.49
C ASP A 175 9.22 20.02 -0.69
N TYR A 176 9.08 19.58 -1.93
CA TYR A 176 9.22 18.17 -2.29
C TYR A 176 10.65 17.63 -2.04
N ASP A 177 11.66 18.46 -2.30
CA ASP A 177 13.05 18.08 -2.07
C ASP A 177 13.32 17.87 -0.58
N PHE A 178 12.76 18.71 0.27
CA PHE A 178 12.82 18.53 1.71
C PHE A 178 12.10 17.25 2.16
N THR A 179 10.93 16.96 1.61
CA THR A 179 10.17 15.73 1.94
C THR A 179 10.99 14.49 1.64
N SER A 180 11.60 14.43 0.45
CA SER A 180 12.46 13.32 0.03
C SER A 180 13.72 13.19 0.91
N GLN A 181 14.33 14.32 1.26
CA GLN A 181 15.48 14.36 2.16
C GLN A 181 15.11 13.89 3.56
N MET A 182 13.98 14.31 4.11
CA MET A 182 13.52 13.88 5.44
C MET A 182 13.30 12.37 5.51
N GLN A 183 12.73 11.75 4.47
CA GLN A 183 12.62 10.30 4.39
C GLN A 183 14.00 9.63 4.38
N ALA A 184 14.96 10.18 3.64
CA ALA A 184 16.32 9.66 3.62
C ALA A 184 16.99 9.74 5.00
N TRP A 185 16.86 10.87 5.71
CA TRP A 185 17.39 11.02 7.07
C TRP A 185 16.77 10.05 8.06
N LEU A 186 15.48 9.81 7.99
CA LEU A 186 14.79 8.80 8.82
C LEU A 186 15.32 7.40 8.54
N LEU A 187 15.54 7.03 7.27
CA LEU A 187 16.16 5.76 6.91
C LEU A 187 17.61 5.66 7.42
N ASP A 188 18.37 6.72 7.34
CA ASP A 188 19.75 6.75 7.87
C ASP A 188 19.77 6.60 9.41
N CYS A 189 18.84 7.25 10.12
CA CYS A 189 18.66 7.03 11.56
C CYS A 189 18.32 5.56 11.84
N ILE A 190 17.40 4.95 11.10
CA ILE A 190 17.03 3.53 11.26
C ILE A 190 18.26 2.63 11.03
N ARG A 191 19.08 2.90 10.01
CA ARG A 191 20.34 2.16 9.74
C ARG A 191 21.34 2.26 10.88
N GLN A 192 21.38 3.40 11.57
CA GLN A 192 22.20 3.61 12.77
C GLN A 192 21.60 2.99 14.06
N GLY A 193 20.47 2.29 13.96
CA GLY A 193 19.85 1.58 15.07
C GLY A 193 18.70 2.32 15.79
N PHE A 194 18.32 3.52 15.32
CA PHE A 194 17.18 4.25 15.88
C PHE A 194 15.87 3.50 15.61
N GLN A 195 14.92 3.67 16.52
CA GLN A 195 13.51 3.28 16.34
C GLN A 195 12.66 4.55 16.18
N ILE A 196 11.47 4.40 15.62
CA ILE A 196 10.55 5.51 15.45
C ILE A 196 9.20 5.15 16.08
N CYS A 197 8.69 6.02 16.94
CA CYS A 197 7.32 5.99 17.46
C CYS A 197 6.55 7.12 16.76
N HIS A 198 5.66 6.77 15.84
CA HIS A 198 4.95 7.72 14.99
C HIS A 198 3.46 7.73 15.31
N ILE A 199 2.96 8.82 15.84
CA ILE A 199 1.54 9.10 15.97
C ILE A 199 1.14 9.87 14.72
N ILE A 200 0.39 9.20 13.84
CA ILE A 200 -0.04 9.81 12.58
C ILE A 200 -1.11 10.87 12.81
N PRO A 201 -1.20 11.88 11.93
CA PRO A 201 -2.25 12.88 12.00
C PRO A 201 -3.64 12.25 12.03
N PRO A 202 -4.61 12.87 12.71
CA PRO A 202 -5.99 12.45 12.62
C PRO A 202 -6.46 12.62 11.17
N ILE A 203 -6.82 11.50 10.55
CA ILE A 203 -7.14 11.43 9.13
C ILE A 203 -8.64 11.46 8.97
N TYR A 204 -9.10 12.35 8.11
CA TYR A 204 -10.52 12.70 7.98
C TYR A 204 -11.20 12.10 6.74
N SER A 205 -10.41 11.58 5.80
CA SER A 205 -10.92 10.85 4.64
C SER A 205 -10.04 9.63 4.37
N GLY A 206 -10.63 8.58 3.77
CA GLY A 206 -9.91 7.39 3.38
C GLY A 206 -8.72 7.67 2.46
N ASP A 207 -8.88 8.62 1.60
CA ASP A 207 -7.91 9.09 0.62
C ASP A 207 -6.62 9.60 1.27
N GLN A 208 -6.78 10.46 2.26
CA GLN A 208 -5.65 10.99 3.04
C GLN A 208 -4.92 9.89 3.83
N ILE A 209 -5.67 8.87 4.29
CA ILE A 209 -5.06 7.70 4.97
C ILE A 209 -4.14 6.95 4.01
N LEU A 210 -4.62 6.62 2.83
CA LEU A 210 -3.87 5.83 1.85
C LEU A 210 -2.65 6.60 1.33
N GLU A 211 -2.79 7.90 1.09
CA GLU A 211 -1.68 8.77 0.71
C GLU A 211 -0.61 8.85 1.80
N SER A 212 -1.03 9.04 3.04
CA SER A 212 -0.11 9.05 4.20
C SER A 212 0.58 7.69 4.35
N LEU A 213 -0.17 6.58 4.25
CA LEU A 213 0.39 5.23 4.29
C LEU A 213 1.41 5.02 3.17
N ALA A 214 1.09 5.36 1.92
CA ALA A 214 1.99 5.21 0.78
C ALA A 214 3.33 5.93 1.02
N ARG A 215 3.27 7.11 1.64
CA ARG A 215 4.46 7.89 1.97
C ARG A 215 5.33 7.24 3.03
N TRP A 216 4.73 6.62 4.05
CA TRP A 216 5.43 6.08 5.20
C TRP A 216 5.76 4.58 5.07
N ILE A 217 5.15 3.85 4.15
CA ILE A 217 5.38 2.41 3.95
C ILE A 217 6.86 2.05 3.82
N PRO A 218 7.72 2.77 3.07
CA PRO A 218 9.14 2.41 2.98
C PRO A 218 9.84 2.37 4.33
N LEU A 219 9.40 3.24 5.26
CA LEU A 219 9.89 3.27 6.63
C LEU A 219 9.28 2.14 7.47
N TYR A 220 7.98 1.86 7.31
CA TYR A 220 7.30 0.76 8.01
C TYR A 220 7.87 -0.61 7.64
N MET A 221 8.27 -0.82 6.38
CA MET A 221 8.90 -2.06 5.91
C MET A 221 10.21 -2.39 6.64
N THR A 222 10.88 -1.43 7.24
CA THR A 222 12.08 -1.66 8.05
C THR A 222 11.79 -2.41 9.37
N GLY A 223 10.53 -2.52 9.79
CA GLY A 223 10.12 -3.07 11.09
C GLY A 223 10.57 -2.23 12.31
N LYS A 224 11.18 -1.08 12.08
CA LYS A 224 11.69 -0.18 13.14
C LYS A 224 10.75 0.98 13.48
N VAL A 225 9.61 1.07 12.81
CA VAL A 225 8.61 2.11 13.02
C VAL A 225 7.35 1.52 13.64
N LYS A 226 6.94 2.07 14.78
CA LYS A 226 5.65 1.77 15.43
C LYS A 226 4.70 2.91 15.14
N ALA A 227 3.63 2.64 14.37
CA ALA A 227 2.62 3.63 14.01
C ALA A 227 1.38 3.54 14.90
N TYR A 228 0.93 4.69 15.34
CA TYR A 228 -0.24 4.85 16.20
C TYR A 228 -1.20 5.87 15.60
N TYR A 229 -2.48 5.81 15.96
CA TYR A 229 -3.48 6.80 15.61
C TYR A 229 -4.35 7.14 16.81
N TYR A 230 -4.85 8.37 16.88
CA TYR A 230 -5.82 8.78 17.88
C TYR A 230 -7.24 8.45 17.39
N PRO A 231 -8.04 7.66 18.13
CA PRO A 231 -9.29 7.09 17.62
C PRO A 231 -10.50 8.04 17.64
N HIS A 232 -10.33 9.31 18.04
CA HIS A 232 -11.42 10.26 18.12
C HIS A 232 -11.20 11.47 17.21
N ILE A 233 -12.30 11.99 16.65
CA ILE A 233 -12.28 13.20 15.81
C ILE A 233 -11.97 14.42 16.68
N ARG A 234 -11.03 15.27 16.25
CA ARG A 234 -10.72 16.57 16.85
C ARG A 234 -11.36 17.71 16.07
N ASP A 235 -11.38 18.89 16.68
CA ASP A 235 -12.04 20.10 16.14
C ASP A 235 -11.33 20.75 14.95
N ARG A 236 -10.13 20.26 14.55
CA ARG A 236 -9.29 20.76 13.45
C ARG A 236 -8.80 22.23 13.61
N LEU A 237 -9.12 22.90 14.67
CA LEU A 237 -8.73 24.30 14.86
C LEU A 237 -7.31 24.42 15.36
N TYR A 238 -6.96 23.59 16.33
CA TYR A 238 -5.65 23.59 16.97
C TYR A 238 -4.75 22.52 16.38
N ARG A 239 -3.56 22.93 15.92
CA ARG A 239 -2.57 22.06 15.29
C ARG A 239 -1.34 21.98 16.17
N HIS A 240 -0.83 20.77 16.35
CA HIS A 240 0.30 20.51 17.21
C HIS A 240 1.25 19.49 16.58
N THR A 241 2.56 19.81 16.58
CA THR A 241 3.63 18.90 16.18
C THR A 241 4.64 18.76 17.30
N ILE A 242 5.00 17.53 17.62
CA ILE A 242 6.18 17.18 18.40
C ILE A 242 7.04 16.24 17.58
N ILE A 243 8.34 16.57 17.45
CA ILE A 243 9.36 15.64 16.95
C ILE A 243 10.49 15.66 17.95
N MET A 244 10.77 14.52 18.60
CA MET A 244 11.77 14.53 19.68
C MET A 244 12.55 13.23 19.77
N MET A 245 13.74 13.35 20.30
CA MET A 245 14.52 12.27 20.88
C MET A 245 14.56 12.51 22.40
N PRO A 246 13.90 11.67 23.22
CA PRO A 246 13.84 11.85 24.67
C PRO A 246 15.21 12.11 25.30
N GLY A 247 15.30 13.10 26.16
CA GLY A 247 16.52 13.49 26.86
C GLY A 247 17.61 14.19 26.01
N GLN A 248 17.43 14.33 24.70
CA GLN A 248 18.44 14.93 23.81
C GLN A 248 18.01 16.21 23.13
N ILE A 249 16.91 16.16 22.38
CA ILE A 249 16.44 17.26 21.54
C ILE A 249 14.94 17.13 21.27
N ALA A 250 14.23 18.24 21.21
CA ALA A 250 12.83 18.30 20.88
C ALA A 250 12.47 19.48 19.99
N ILE A 251 11.55 19.26 19.07
CA ILE A 251 10.84 20.28 18.31
C ILE A 251 9.40 20.27 18.78
N ALA A 252 8.87 21.45 19.11
CA ALA A 252 7.46 21.65 19.39
C ALA A 252 6.95 22.85 18.61
N SER A 253 5.80 22.68 17.93
CA SER A 253 5.13 23.78 17.25
C SER A 253 3.62 23.72 17.45
N HIS A 254 3.01 24.90 17.55
CA HIS A 254 1.58 25.08 17.69
C HIS A 254 1.12 26.10 16.65
N SER A 255 0.05 25.75 15.94
CA SER A 255 -0.56 26.65 14.96
C SER A 255 -2.08 26.52 14.99
N MET A 256 -2.76 27.48 14.37
CA MET A 256 -4.19 27.40 14.12
C MET A 256 -4.47 27.12 12.65
N ALA A 257 -5.53 26.38 12.36
CA ALA A 257 -5.95 26.13 11.00
C ALA A 257 -6.25 27.45 10.27
N GLY A 258 -5.75 27.61 9.04
CA GLY A 258 -5.95 28.79 8.22
C GLY A 258 -4.83 29.85 8.28
N GLU A 259 -3.84 29.67 9.19
CA GLU A 259 -2.69 30.59 9.33
C GLU A 259 -1.36 29.84 9.17
N PRO A 260 -0.97 29.46 7.94
CA PRO A 260 0.18 28.57 7.71
C PRO A 260 1.55 29.23 7.88
N THR A 261 1.62 30.56 7.95
CA THR A 261 2.90 31.31 7.86
C THR A 261 3.34 32.01 9.14
N SER A 262 2.47 32.20 10.13
CA SER A 262 2.73 33.04 11.29
C SER A 262 2.85 32.29 12.62
N TYR A 263 3.23 31.01 12.59
CA TYR A 263 3.44 30.23 13.81
C TYR A 263 4.92 30.07 14.15
N ALA A 264 5.19 29.81 15.45
CA ALA A 264 6.53 29.57 15.95
C ALA A 264 6.78 28.07 16.16
N THR A 265 7.96 27.64 15.78
CA THR A 265 8.51 26.30 16.06
C THR A 265 9.69 26.44 17.00
N MET A 266 9.64 25.81 18.16
CA MET A 266 10.71 25.78 19.14
C MET A 266 11.54 24.51 18.95
N LEU A 267 12.84 24.66 18.72
CA LEU A 267 13.85 23.61 18.82
C LEU A 267 14.55 23.74 20.18
N SER A 268 14.54 22.71 21.00
CA SER A 268 15.06 22.79 22.37
C SER A 268 16.01 21.63 22.70
N THR A 269 17.06 21.96 23.44
CA THR A 269 17.96 21.02 24.13
C THR A 269 17.96 21.28 25.65
N ASP A 270 17.05 22.11 26.17
CA ASP A 270 16.88 22.36 27.59
C ASP A 270 16.26 21.15 28.30
N PRO A 271 16.87 20.63 29.38
CA PRO A 271 16.35 19.46 30.09
C PRO A 271 14.93 19.61 30.68
N GLY A 272 14.54 20.81 31.06
CA GLY A 272 13.22 21.08 31.58
C GLY A 272 12.15 21.00 30.50
N VAL A 273 12.42 21.61 29.33
CA VAL A 273 11.56 21.56 28.16
C VAL A 273 11.48 20.13 27.62
N LEU A 274 12.61 19.40 27.53
CA LEU A 274 12.61 18.02 27.07
C LEU A 274 11.72 17.13 27.91
N ARG A 275 11.80 17.20 29.25
CA ARG A 275 10.93 16.43 30.17
C ARG A 275 9.46 16.79 30.01
N ALA A 276 9.12 18.07 29.88
CA ALA A 276 7.75 18.51 29.68
C ALA A 276 7.17 17.98 28.37
N THR A 277 7.90 18.12 27.25
CA THR A 277 7.49 17.64 25.93
C THR A 277 7.38 16.10 25.89
N GLU A 278 8.28 15.38 26.57
CA GLU A 278 8.21 13.92 26.69
C GLU A 278 6.95 13.49 27.46
N THR A 279 6.65 14.15 28.58
CA THR A 279 5.44 13.88 29.37
C THR A 279 4.18 14.11 28.55
N GLU A 280 4.14 15.18 27.76
CA GLU A 280 3.03 15.48 26.86
C GLU A 280 2.88 14.41 25.78
N PHE A 281 3.97 14.02 25.11
CA PHE A 281 3.97 12.96 24.11
C PHE A 281 3.46 11.63 24.67
N GLN A 282 3.95 11.23 25.85
CA GLN A 282 3.55 9.96 26.48
C GLN A 282 2.08 9.97 26.90
N ALA A 283 1.59 11.09 27.42
CA ALA A 283 0.18 11.26 27.77
C ALA A 283 -0.72 11.15 26.53
N TYR A 284 -0.28 11.72 25.39
CA TYR A 284 -1.00 11.59 24.14
C TYR A 284 -0.96 10.17 23.58
N LEU A 285 0.22 9.53 23.59
CA LEU A 285 0.41 8.16 23.13
C LEU A 285 -0.48 7.16 23.89
N ALA A 286 -0.69 7.39 25.19
CA ALA A 286 -1.56 6.54 26.01
C ALA A 286 -3.04 6.56 25.58
N LEU A 287 -3.46 7.59 24.83
CA LEU A 287 -4.80 7.70 24.24
C LEU A 287 -4.89 7.09 22.84
N CYS A 288 -3.76 6.74 22.24
CA CYS A 288 -3.68 6.25 20.88
C CYS A 288 -3.81 4.72 20.80
N ARG A 289 -4.14 4.24 19.61
CA ARG A 289 -4.18 2.81 19.27
C ARG A 289 -3.13 2.50 18.20
N PRO A 290 -2.56 1.29 18.20
CA PRO A 290 -1.73 0.85 17.09
C PRO A 290 -2.50 0.93 15.77
N MET A 291 -1.87 1.49 14.72
CA MET A 291 -2.46 1.58 13.39
C MET A 291 -2.17 0.32 12.58
N LEU A 292 -0.92 -0.09 12.60
CA LEU A 292 -0.47 -1.29 11.92
C LEU A 292 0.62 -2.00 12.71
N ASN A 293 0.70 -3.31 12.52
CA ASN A 293 1.81 -4.14 12.98
C ASN A 293 2.57 -4.66 11.77
N THR A 294 3.89 -4.65 11.84
CA THR A 294 4.76 -5.16 10.78
C THR A 294 5.38 -6.47 11.22
N TYR A 295 5.28 -7.50 10.38
CA TYR A 295 5.83 -8.82 10.63
C TYR A 295 6.76 -9.23 9.49
N SER A 296 7.96 -9.68 9.86
CA SER A 296 8.95 -10.28 8.96
C SER A 296 9.54 -11.59 9.51
N GLU A 297 9.34 -11.85 10.81
CA GLU A 297 9.84 -13.05 11.48
C GLU A 297 8.88 -14.23 11.26
N PRO A 298 9.36 -15.44 10.88
CA PRO A 298 8.51 -16.59 10.53
C PRO A 298 7.45 -16.96 11.57
N GLN A 299 7.80 -16.97 12.86
CA GLN A 299 6.85 -17.29 13.95
C GLN A 299 5.71 -16.26 14.05
N LYS A 300 6.03 -14.97 13.94
CA LYS A 300 5.04 -13.89 14.03
C LYS A 300 4.15 -13.88 12.77
N LEU A 301 4.74 -14.13 11.60
CA LEU A 301 4.01 -14.30 10.35
C LEU A 301 3.02 -15.46 10.45
N PHE A 302 3.47 -16.61 10.92
CA PHE A 302 2.62 -17.78 11.15
C PHE A 302 1.44 -17.45 12.07
N GLN A 303 1.71 -16.86 13.24
CA GLN A 303 0.65 -16.49 14.20
C GLN A 303 -0.36 -15.49 13.60
N CYS A 304 0.12 -14.49 12.86
CA CYS A 304 -0.72 -13.51 12.17
C CYS A 304 -1.62 -14.21 11.15
N PHE A 305 -1.03 -15.07 10.34
CA PHE A 305 -1.73 -15.82 9.30
C PHE A 305 -2.77 -16.78 9.87
N MET A 306 -2.43 -17.52 10.93
CA MET A 306 -3.34 -18.45 11.61
C MET A 306 -4.60 -17.76 12.17
N LYS A 307 -4.44 -16.55 12.72
CA LYS A 307 -5.59 -15.74 13.15
C LYS A 307 -6.47 -15.32 11.97
N PHE A 308 -5.84 -15.09 10.80
CA PHE A 308 -6.55 -14.69 9.60
C PHE A 308 -7.34 -15.84 8.98
N ILE A 309 -6.77 -17.04 8.88
CA ILE A 309 -7.42 -18.22 8.27
C ILE A 309 -8.46 -18.90 9.18
N SER A 310 -8.57 -18.51 10.46
CA SER A 310 -9.65 -18.97 11.35
C SER A 310 -11.00 -18.91 10.60
N PRO A 311 -11.85 -19.95 10.66
CA PRO A 311 -13.00 -20.12 9.76
C PRO A 311 -14.12 -19.13 10.01
N GLN A 312 -14.17 -18.53 11.19
CA GLN A 312 -15.22 -17.60 11.58
C GLN A 312 -15.16 -16.32 10.75
N GLY A 313 -16.30 -15.91 10.21
CA GLY A 313 -16.49 -14.67 9.51
C GLY A 313 -16.15 -14.70 8.01
N PHE A 314 -16.65 -13.69 7.29
CA PHE A 314 -16.40 -13.52 5.86
C PHE A 314 -14.98 -13.04 5.60
N ARG A 315 -14.37 -13.58 4.55
CA ARG A 315 -13.05 -13.21 4.07
C ARG A 315 -13.09 -12.88 2.59
N ILE A 316 -12.31 -11.89 2.20
CA ILE A 316 -12.05 -11.58 0.80
C ILE A 316 -10.57 -11.28 0.62
N GLN A 317 -9.96 -11.81 -0.43
CA GLN A 317 -8.53 -11.65 -0.65
C GLN A 317 -8.17 -11.59 -2.14
N LYS A 318 -7.13 -10.78 -2.45
CA LYS A 318 -6.45 -10.73 -3.75
C LYS A 318 -5.07 -11.32 -3.58
N LEU A 319 -4.77 -12.36 -4.35
CA LEU A 319 -3.53 -13.15 -4.22
C LEU A 319 -2.81 -13.23 -5.56
N ILE A 320 -1.49 -13.36 -5.50
CA ILE A 320 -0.63 -13.55 -6.67
C ILE A 320 -0.67 -14.97 -7.23
N SER A 321 -1.21 -15.92 -6.47
CA SER A 321 -1.32 -17.34 -6.83
C SER A 321 -2.44 -18.01 -6.04
N LEU A 322 -2.64 -19.32 -6.21
CA LEU A 322 -3.72 -20.07 -5.56
C LEU A 322 -3.64 -19.98 -4.03
N SER A 323 -4.80 -19.91 -3.39
CA SER A 323 -4.95 -19.62 -1.96
C SER A 323 -4.43 -20.76 -1.06
N ALA A 324 -3.72 -20.41 0.01
CA ALA A 324 -3.35 -21.36 1.06
C ALA A 324 -4.56 -22.08 1.70
N VAL A 325 -5.71 -21.40 1.78
CA VAL A 325 -6.94 -21.96 2.39
C VAL A 325 -7.53 -23.11 1.57
N THR A 326 -7.32 -23.09 0.25
CA THR A 326 -7.79 -24.13 -0.66
C THR A 326 -6.73 -25.15 -1.03
N ALA A 327 -5.51 -25.03 -0.47
CA ALA A 327 -4.39 -25.91 -0.80
C ALA A 327 -4.71 -27.38 -0.44
N PRO A 328 -4.41 -28.34 -1.32
CA PRO A 328 -4.48 -29.76 -0.99
C PRO A 328 -3.50 -30.10 0.14
N PHE A 329 -3.92 -31.03 1.02
CA PHE A 329 -3.08 -31.48 2.15
C PHE A 329 -1.73 -32.05 1.67
N GLU A 330 -1.77 -32.84 0.60
CA GLU A 330 -0.59 -33.48 0.00
C GLU A 330 0.42 -32.42 -0.51
N LEU A 331 -0.08 -31.35 -1.11
CA LEU A 331 0.77 -30.25 -1.58
C LEU A 331 1.50 -29.55 -0.43
N VAL A 332 0.80 -29.31 0.66
CA VAL A 332 1.37 -28.66 1.85
C VAL A 332 2.38 -29.59 2.54
N ALA A 333 2.07 -30.90 2.67
CA ALA A 333 2.97 -31.88 3.24
C ALA A 333 4.28 -32.00 2.42
N ASP A 334 4.18 -32.13 1.09
CA ASP A 334 5.34 -32.16 0.19
C ASP A 334 6.17 -30.86 0.29
N SER A 335 5.49 -29.72 0.43
CA SER A 335 6.15 -28.43 0.63
C SER A 335 6.93 -28.32 1.92
N ILE A 336 6.48 -28.97 2.99
CA ILE A 336 7.16 -29.00 4.31
C ILE A 336 8.39 -29.92 4.24
N GLU A 337 8.27 -31.08 3.60
CA GLU A 337 9.39 -32.01 3.46
C GLU A 337 10.59 -31.38 2.74
N LYS A 338 10.32 -30.51 1.76
CA LYS A 338 11.36 -29.80 0.96
C LYS A 338 12.06 -28.68 1.73
N ARG A 339 11.63 -28.35 2.94
CA ARG A 339 12.29 -27.33 3.77
C ARG A 339 13.50 -27.92 4.50
N GLU A 340 14.58 -27.14 4.56
CA GLU A 340 15.79 -27.54 5.29
C GLU A 340 15.76 -27.05 6.74
N ASP A 341 15.16 -25.88 6.98
CA ASP A 341 15.08 -25.24 8.30
C ASP A 341 14.12 -26.01 9.25
N PRO A 342 14.60 -26.52 10.39
CA PRO A 342 13.77 -27.24 11.36
C PRO A 342 12.60 -26.44 11.92
N GLU A 343 12.77 -25.10 12.07
CA GLU A 343 11.70 -24.24 12.56
C GLU A 343 10.57 -24.11 11.53
N GLN A 344 10.92 -23.92 10.27
CA GLN A 344 9.95 -23.86 9.18
C GLN A 344 9.20 -25.20 9.03
N LYS A 345 9.87 -26.35 9.20
CA LYS A 345 9.22 -27.66 9.24
C LYS A 345 8.20 -27.73 10.35
N ARG A 346 8.58 -27.36 11.57
CA ARG A 346 7.69 -27.35 12.73
C ARG A 346 6.46 -26.46 12.51
N LEU A 347 6.64 -25.24 11.98
CA LEU A 347 5.52 -24.34 11.67
C LEU A 347 4.59 -24.96 10.61
N GLY A 348 5.16 -25.61 9.60
CA GLY A 348 4.41 -26.33 8.59
C GLY A 348 3.58 -27.49 9.15
N GLU A 349 4.15 -28.28 10.06
CA GLU A 349 3.44 -29.36 10.74
C GLU A 349 2.26 -28.85 11.59
N LEU A 350 2.46 -27.75 12.31
CA LEU A 350 1.38 -27.07 13.04
C LEU A 350 0.28 -26.58 12.08
N TYR A 351 0.66 -26.06 10.91
CA TYR A 351 -0.30 -25.67 9.89
C TYR A 351 -1.10 -26.86 9.36
N LEU A 352 -0.45 -27.99 9.07
CA LEU A 352 -1.14 -29.22 8.64
C LEU A 352 -2.12 -29.74 9.69
N GLN A 353 -1.76 -29.67 10.97
CA GLN A 353 -2.67 -30.05 12.06
C GLN A 353 -3.90 -29.15 12.08
N GLU A 354 -3.70 -27.84 11.93
CA GLU A 354 -4.79 -26.88 11.88
C GLU A 354 -5.66 -27.04 10.63
N MET A 355 -5.09 -27.30 9.46
CA MET A 355 -5.84 -27.60 8.25
C MET A 355 -6.79 -28.78 8.44
N LYS A 356 -6.33 -29.88 9.07
CA LYS A 356 -7.17 -31.04 9.38
C LYS A 356 -8.33 -30.67 10.31
N ARG A 357 -8.08 -29.80 11.29
CA ARG A 357 -9.13 -29.32 12.19
C ARG A 357 -10.14 -28.46 11.42
N LEU A 358 -9.66 -27.55 10.57
CA LEU A 358 -10.49 -26.62 9.78
C LEU A 358 -11.36 -27.35 8.76
N GLU A 359 -10.90 -28.46 8.16
CA GLU A 359 -11.71 -29.26 7.22
C GLU A 359 -13.01 -29.79 7.84
N GLN A 360 -13.11 -29.84 9.17
CA GLN A 360 -14.31 -30.27 9.90
C GLN A 360 -15.30 -29.12 10.17
N GLU A 361 -14.89 -27.87 9.94
CA GLU A 361 -15.71 -26.70 10.21
C GLU A 361 -16.47 -26.25 8.95
N GLN A 362 -17.79 -26.09 9.05
CA GLN A 362 -18.67 -25.80 7.89
C GLN A 362 -18.40 -24.43 7.25
N ASP A 363 -17.96 -23.44 8.03
CA ASP A 363 -17.78 -22.06 7.58
C ASP A 363 -16.37 -21.73 7.06
N GLN A 364 -15.48 -22.71 6.95
CA GLN A 364 -14.11 -22.45 6.53
C GLN A 364 -13.97 -21.81 5.14
N TYR A 365 -14.96 -21.99 4.28
CA TYR A 365 -15.00 -21.46 2.92
C TYR A 365 -15.99 -20.30 2.72
N ASN A 366 -16.28 -19.53 3.75
CA ASN A 366 -16.97 -18.24 3.57
C ASN A 366 -15.98 -17.18 3.06
N LEU A 367 -15.64 -17.28 1.76
CA LEU A 367 -14.45 -16.67 1.19
C LEU A 367 -14.64 -16.29 -0.28
N ILE A 368 -14.19 -15.10 -0.65
CA ILE A 368 -13.96 -14.71 -2.04
C ILE A 368 -12.44 -14.69 -2.31
N ASP A 369 -11.99 -15.60 -3.17
CA ASP A 369 -10.61 -15.71 -3.63
C ASP A 369 -10.44 -15.04 -4.99
N ILE A 370 -9.86 -13.83 -5.02
CA ILE A 370 -9.47 -13.13 -6.23
C ILE A 370 -8.01 -13.51 -6.51
N VAL A 371 -7.77 -14.27 -7.56
CA VAL A 371 -6.49 -14.95 -7.77
C VAL A 371 -5.97 -14.72 -9.18
N HIS A 372 -4.71 -14.36 -9.32
CA HIS A 372 -4.06 -14.41 -10.61
C HIS A 372 -3.93 -15.86 -11.06
N LEU A 373 -4.71 -16.24 -12.09
CA LEU A 373 -4.74 -17.58 -12.63
C LEU A 373 -3.60 -17.71 -13.65
N ALA A 374 -2.58 -18.48 -13.29
CA ALA A 374 -1.42 -18.71 -14.18
C ALA A 374 -1.81 -19.50 -15.43
N SER A 375 -1.17 -19.19 -16.55
CA SER A 375 -1.29 -19.99 -17.77
C SER A 375 -0.54 -21.34 -17.65
N ALA A 376 -0.88 -22.31 -18.50
CA ALA A 376 -0.19 -23.59 -18.54
C ALA A 376 1.33 -23.42 -18.78
N ASP A 377 1.73 -22.45 -19.61
CA ASP A 377 3.13 -22.16 -19.90
C ASP A 377 3.89 -21.62 -18.70
N GLN A 378 3.28 -20.70 -17.92
CA GLN A 378 3.87 -20.19 -16.68
C GLN A 378 4.08 -21.32 -15.66
N VAL A 379 3.10 -22.23 -15.53
CA VAL A 379 3.21 -23.37 -14.62
C VAL A 379 4.30 -24.34 -15.09
N ARG A 380 4.39 -24.63 -16.40
CA ARG A 380 5.46 -25.48 -16.98
C ARG A 380 6.84 -24.86 -16.83
N ALA A 381 6.92 -23.52 -16.91
CA ALA A 381 8.17 -22.78 -16.69
C ALA A 381 8.60 -22.76 -15.20
N GLY A 382 7.76 -23.22 -14.26
CA GLY A 382 8.08 -23.26 -12.83
C GLY A 382 8.18 -21.87 -12.20
N THR A 383 7.48 -20.87 -12.72
CA THR A 383 7.52 -19.48 -12.24
C THR A 383 6.38 -19.12 -11.28
N VAL A 384 5.42 -20.02 -11.08
CA VAL A 384 4.23 -19.78 -10.26
C VAL A 384 4.49 -20.15 -8.78
N PRO A 385 4.51 -19.20 -7.85
CA PRO A 385 4.83 -19.48 -6.45
C PRO A 385 3.68 -20.17 -5.72
N ILE A 386 4.02 -21.01 -4.75
CA ILE A 386 3.08 -21.66 -3.84
C ILE A 386 2.86 -20.75 -2.63
N THR A 387 1.71 -20.08 -2.56
CA THR A 387 1.38 -19.17 -1.45
C THR A 387 0.96 -19.91 -0.16
N ALA A 388 0.70 -21.21 -0.22
CA ALA A 388 0.41 -22.05 0.95
C ALA A 388 1.57 -22.10 1.97
N THR A 389 2.75 -21.58 1.60
CA THR A 389 3.94 -21.55 2.43
C THR A 389 4.40 -20.14 2.78
N CYS A 390 3.50 -19.17 2.79
CA CYS A 390 3.83 -17.74 2.99
C CYS A 390 4.42 -17.38 4.37
N TRP A 391 4.43 -18.34 5.34
CA TRP A 391 5.14 -18.18 6.63
C TRP A 391 6.61 -18.61 6.59
N SER A 392 7.10 -19.09 5.46
CA SER A 392 8.46 -19.57 5.29
C SER A 392 9.26 -18.72 4.33
N VAL A 393 10.52 -18.48 4.64
CA VAL A 393 11.47 -17.81 3.76
C VAL A 393 11.81 -18.73 2.58
N GLY A 394 11.85 -18.19 1.38
CA GLY A 394 12.14 -18.92 0.14
C GLY A 394 10.87 -19.43 -0.57
N ALA A 395 10.73 -19.08 -1.84
CA ALA A 395 9.60 -19.48 -2.67
C ALA A 395 9.71 -20.94 -3.08
N LEU A 396 8.62 -21.68 -2.93
CA LEU A 396 8.39 -22.95 -3.62
C LEU A 396 7.48 -22.67 -4.82
N TYR A 397 7.68 -23.44 -5.89
CA TYR A 397 6.95 -23.22 -7.12
C TYR A 397 6.11 -24.42 -7.49
N TYR A 398 4.98 -24.18 -8.14
CA TYR A 398 4.12 -25.22 -8.68
C TYR A 398 4.80 -25.98 -9.82
N THR A 399 4.55 -27.30 -9.84
CA THR A 399 4.71 -28.13 -11.03
C THR A 399 3.35 -28.31 -11.71
N PRO A 400 3.27 -28.71 -12.99
CA PRO A 400 1.98 -29.02 -13.64
C PRO A 400 1.10 -29.98 -12.82
N LYS A 401 1.70 -31.02 -12.24
CA LYS A 401 1.02 -31.98 -11.39
C LYS A 401 0.42 -31.36 -10.13
N THR A 402 1.21 -30.56 -9.40
CA THR A 402 0.77 -29.96 -8.12
C THR A 402 -0.23 -28.84 -8.34
N TYR A 403 -0.09 -28.08 -9.44
CA TYR A 403 -1.06 -27.06 -9.80
C TYR A 403 -2.42 -27.65 -10.19
N THR A 404 -2.40 -28.70 -11.01
CA THR A 404 -3.61 -29.48 -11.38
C THR A 404 -4.31 -30.04 -10.15
N LEU A 405 -3.56 -30.62 -9.20
CA LEU A 405 -4.14 -31.11 -7.94
C LEU A 405 -4.88 -30.00 -7.18
N HIS A 406 -4.28 -28.82 -7.10
CA HIS A 406 -4.89 -27.67 -6.42
C HIS A 406 -6.15 -27.16 -7.15
N LEU A 407 -6.11 -27.05 -8.48
CA LEU A 407 -7.28 -26.66 -9.27
C LEU A 407 -8.45 -27.65 -9.10
N LYS A 408 -8.16 -28.96 -9.04
CA LYS A 408 -9.18 -30.00 -8.77
C LYS A 408 -9.81 -29.83 -7.38
N LYS A 409 -9.01 -29.50 -6.35
CA LYS A 409 -9.54 -29.19 -5.00
C LYS A 409 -10.43 -27.93 -5.02
N ILE A 410 -10.01 -26.87 -5.73
CA ILE A 410 -10.82 -25.64 -5.89
C ILE A 410 -12.16 -25.98 -6.57
N LEU A 411 -12.16 -26.75 -7.65
CA LEU A 411 -13.40 -27.17 -8.30
C LEU A 411 -14.32 -27.96 -7.35
N HIS A 412 -13.75 -28.87 -6.55
CA HIS A 412 -14.51 -29.61 -5.56
C HIS A 412 -15.15 -28.68 -4.50
N ILE A 413 -14.36 -27.73 -3.97
CA ILE A 413 -14.87 -26.73 -3.02
C ILE A 413 -15.97 -25.88 -3.67
N MET A 414 -15.81 -25.46 -4.92
CA MET A 414 -16.85 -24.74 -5.66
C MET A 414 -18.10 -25.58 -5.90
N ASP A 415 -18.02 -26.90 -5.93
CA ASP A 415 -19.20 -27.78 -6.09
C ASP A 415 -19.93 -28.04 -4.76
N THR A 416 -19.22 -28.00 -3.63
CA THR A 416 -19.73 -28.39 -2.32
C THR A 416 -20.04 -27.22 -1.38
N HIS A 417 -19.48 -26.04 -1.62
CA HIS A 417 -19.62 -24.87 -0.74
C HIS A 417 -20.14 -23.66 -1.54
N GLU A 418 -21.37 -23.23 -1.28
CA GLU A 418 -22.00 -22.10 -1.96
C GLU A 418 -21.34 -20.76 -1.62
N ASN A 419 -20.85 -20.61 -0.41
CA ASN A 419 -20.21 -19.39 0.09
C ASN A 419 -18.75 -19.22 -0.35
N TYR A 420 -18.20 -20.17 -1.09
CA TYR A 420 -16.88 -20.04 -1.70
C TYR A 420 -16.98 -19.49 -3.12
N HIS A 421 -16.29 -18.40 -3.39
CA HIS A 421 -16.22 -17.78 -4.71
C HIS A 421 -14.78 -17.67 -5.17
N PHE A 422 -14.48 -18.28 -6.32
CA PHE A 422 -13.19 -18.15 -7.00
C PHE A 422 -13.32 -17.16 -8.15
N VAL A 423 -12.47 -16.12 -8.15
CA VAL A 423 -12.50 -15.02 -9.12
C VAL A 423 -11.13 -14.94 -9.80
N PRO A 424 -10.98 -15.51 -11.01
CA PRO A 424 -9.72 -15.49 -11.72
C PRO A 424 -9.44 -14.11 -12.31
N LEU A 425 -8.27 -13.54 -12.01
CA LEU A 425 -7.70 -12.41 -12.73
C LEU A 425 -6.83 -12.94 -13.88
N GLU A 426 -7.07 -12.43 -15.07
CA GLU A 426 -6.26 -12.73 -16.25
C GLU A 426 -5.24 -11.61 -16.49
N GLY A 427 -4.07 -11.95 -16.99
CA GLY A 427 -3.01 -11.00 -17.30
C GLY A 427 -1.65 -11.39 -16.72
N PRO A 428 -0.59 -10.64 -17.04
CA PRO A 428 0.72 -10.88 -16.47
C PRO A 428 0.68 -10.68 -14.95
N VAL A 429 1.34 -11.59 -14.21
CA VAL A 429 1.55 -11.43 -12.76
C VAL A 429 2.69 -10.43 -12.59
N GLU A 430 2.39 -9.14 -12.69
CA GLU A 430 3.35 -8.07 -12.45
C GLU A 430 3.34 -7.63 -10.98
N GLN A 431 2.48 -8.25 -10.15
CA GLN A 431 2.18 -7.78 -8.80
C GLN A 431 2.90 -8.60 -7.76
N GLU A 432 3.75 -7.95 -6.98
CA GLU A 432 4.47 -8.52 -5.84
C GLU A 432 3.73 -8.31 -4.51
N SER A 433 2.39 -8.15 -4.56
CA SER A 433 1.59 -7.88 -3.37
C SER A 433 0.34 -8.73 -3.28
N ALA A 434 -0.06 -9.05 -2.04
CA ALA A 434 -1.36 -9.62 -1.74
C ALA A 434 -2.09 -8.76 -0.71
N LEU A 435 -3.42 -8.69 -0.85
CA LEU A 435 -4.29 -7.99 0.07
C LEU A 435 -5.39 -8.94 0.55
N MET A 436 -5.51 -9.08 1.85
CA MET A 436 -6.46 -9.99 2.48
C MET A 436 -7.26 -9.23 3.52
N VAL A 437 -8.58 -9.36 3.51
CA VAL A 437 -9.48 -8.69 4.47
C VAL A 437 -10.39 -9.72 5.13
N LYS A 438 -10.47 -9.64 6.45
CA LYS A 438 -11.37 -10.46 7.28
C LYS A 438 -12.41 -9.56 7.93
N GLU A 439 -13.64 -9.66 7.45
CA GLU A 439 -14.78 -8.83 7.88
C GLU A 439 -14.44 -7.31 7.85
N ASN A 440 -14.73 -6.60 8.95
CA ASN A 440 -14.38 -5.19 9.14
C ASN A 440 -13.32 -5.00 10.23
N HIS A 441 -12.60 -6.06 10.60
CA HIS A 441 -11.76 -6.03 11.78
C HIS A 441 -10.27 -6.02 11.45
N ARG A 442 -9.87 -6.58 10.29
CA ARG A 442 -8.47 -6.80 9.99
C ARG A 442 -8.21 -6.87 8.50
N ALA A 443 -7.15 -6.22 8.08
CA ALA A 443 -6.58 -6.41 6.75
C ALA A 443 -5.10 -6.81 6.87
N LEU A 444 -4.64 -7.68 5.97
CA LEU A 444 -3.23 -8.01 5.78
C LEU A 444 -2.81 -7.51 4.39
N LEU A 445 -1.84 -6.61 4.37
CA LEU A 445 -1.16 -6.20 3.16
C LEU A 445 0.20 -6.90 3.15
N VAL A 446 0.45 -7.71 2.12
CA VAL A 446 1.62 -8.57 2.02
C VAL A 446 2.50 -8.10 0.86
N HIS A 447 3.75 -7.82 1.14
CA HIS A 447 4.79 -7.61 0.14
C HIS A 447 5.51 -8.95 -0.05
N THR A 448 5.41 -9.54 -1.24
CA THR A 448 5.84 -10.92 -1.49
C THR A 448 7.28 -11.05 -1.99
N SER A 449 7.89 -9.94 -2.41
CA SER A 449 9.32 -9.89 -2.75
C SER A 449 10.19 -9.62 -1.52
N GLU A 450 11.49 -9.79 -1.65
CA GLU A 450 12.46 -9.52 -0.59
C GLU A 450 12.61 -8.01 -0.29
N PRO A 451 12.51 -7.58 0.97
CA PRO A 451 12.24 -8.39 2.15
C PRO A 451 10.74 -8.71 2.30
N PHE A 452 10.40 -10.00 2.47
CA PHE A 452 9.03 -10.43 2.69
C PHE A 452 8.45 -9.77 3.95
N THR A 453 7.36 -9.04 3.80
CA THR A 453 6.81 -8.24 4.88
C THR A 453 5.28 -8.30 4.88
N VAL A 454 4.70 -8.49 6.06
CA VAL A 454 3.25 -8.43 6.26
C VAL A 454 2.90 -7.27 7.16
N PHE A 455 1.99 -6.43 6.70
CA PHE A 455 1.36 -5.38 7.49
C PHE A 455 -0.02 -5.82 7.92
N GLU A 456 -0.23 -5.96 9.22
CA GLU A 456 -1.54 -6.18 9.80
C GLU A 456 -2.14 -4.82 10.16
N ILE A 457 -3.27 -4.49 9.54
CA ILE A 457 -3.98 -3.23 9.71
C ILE A 457 -5.30 -3.51 10.41
N SER A 458 -5.56 -2.79 11.50
CA SER A 458 -6.77 -2.93 12.31
C SER A 458 -7.59 -1.65 12.43
N GLN A 459 -7.19 -0.58 11.75
CA GLN A 459 -7.96 0.66 11.70
C GLN A 459 -9.21 0.46 10.84
N PRO A 460 -10.44 0.63 11.42
CA PRO A 460 -11.68 0.23 10.75
C PRO A 460 -11.91 0.91 9.40
N GLU A 461 -11.54 2.19 9.28
CA GLU A 461 -11.72 2.98 8.06
C GLU A 461 -10.88 2.41 6.90
N ILE A 462 -9.63 2.04 7.18
CA ILE A 462 -8.73 1.43 6.17
C ILE A 462 -9.22 0.03 5.80
N VAL A 463 -9.62 -0.77 6.79
CA VAL A 463 -10.13 -2.13 6.56
C VAL A 463 -11.39 -2.07 5.69
N ALA A 464 -12.29 -1.11 5.94
CA ALA A 464 -13.49 -0.92 5.15
C ALA A 464 -13.18 -0.53 3.71
N LEU A 465 -12.22 0.39 3.48
CA LEU A 465 -11.76 0.77 2.14
C LEU A 465 -11.19 -0.41 1.36
N TYR A 466 -10.32 -1.21 1.99
CA TYR A 466 -9.74 -2.39 1.35
C TYR A 466 -10.80 -3.46 1.03
N ARG A 467 -11.77 -3.65 1.93
CA ARG A 467 -12.89 -4.55 1.67
C ARG A 467 -13.73 -4.11 0.48
N GLU A 468 -14.10 -2.84 0.42
CA GLU A 468 -14.88 -2.28 -0.67
C GLU A 468 -14.14 -2.37 -2.00
N TYR A 469 -12.85 -2.06 -2.01
CA TYR A 469 -11.98 -2.23 -3.17
C TYR A 469 -12.01 -3.67 -3.70
N LEU A 470 -11.79 -4.66 -2.82
CA LEU A 470 -11.78 -6.07 -3.22
C LEU A 470 -13.15 -6.54 -3.71
N LEU A 471 -14.24 -6.08 -3.09
CA LEU A 471 -15.61 -6.40 -3.54
C LEU A 471 -15.87 -5.84 -4.95
N ARG A 472 -15.51 -4.57 -5.20
CA ARG A 472 -15.62 -3.96 -6.53
C ARG A 472 -14.76 -4.69 -7.57
N LEU A 473 -13.56 -5.11 -7.20
CA LEU A 473 -12.69 -5.89 -8.08
C LEU A 473 -13.34 -7.25 -8.45
N ALA A 474 -13.89 -7.94 -7.46
CA ALA A 474 -14.59 -9.21 -7.69
C ALA A 474 -15.85 -9.01 -8.57
N GLU A 475 -16.62 -7.94 -8.37
CA GLU A 475 -17.79 -7.61 -9.17
C GLU A 475 -17.46 -7.31 -10.64
N LYS A 476 -16.36 -6.59 -10.90
CA LYS A 476 -15.89 -6.30 -12.26
C LYS A 476 -15.61 -7.57 -13.07
N VAL A 477 -15.04 -8.59 -12.45
CA VAL A 477 -14.74 -9.89 -13.07
C VAL A 477 -16.00 -10.76 -13.15
N GLY A 478 -16.90 -10.63 -12.17
CA GLY A 478 -18.11 -11.42 -12.02
C GLY A 478 -17.87 -12.75 -11.31
N PHE A 479 -18.60 -13.01 -10.24
CA PHE A 479 -18.43 -14.23 -9.42
C PHE A 479 -19.72 -14.99 -9.14
N THR A 480 -20.88 -14.47 -9.55
CA THR A 480 -22.20 -15.05 -9.25
C THR A 480 -22.82 -15.77 -10.45
N GLY A 481 -23.65 -16.79 -10.18
CA GLY A 481 -24.53 -17.42 -11.14
C GLY A 481 -23.83 -17.92 -12.42
N ILE A 482 -24.14 -17.30 -13.56
CA ILE A 482 -23.60 -17.69 -14.89
C ILE A 482 -22.07 -17.62 -14.92
N HIS A 483 -21.48 -16.67 -14.22
CA HIS A 483 -20.02 -16.56 -14.16
C HIS A 483 -19.38 -17.75 -13.44
N ARG A 484 -20.01 -18.29 -12.39
CA ARG A 484 -19.50 -19.49 -11.67
C ARG A 484 -19.35 -20.70 -12.62
N THR A 485 -20.31 -20.90 -13.53
CA THR A 485 -20.25 -21.97 -14.52
C THR A 485 -19.11 -21.73 -15.53
N LYS A 486 -18.92 -20.49 -16.00
CA LYS A 486 -17.82 -20.13 -16.91
C LYS A 486 -16.47 -20.34 -16.25
N ILE A 487 -16.32 -19.92 -14.98
CA ILE A 487 -15.08 -20.11 -14.21
C ILE A 487 -14.75 -21.60 -14.08
N LYS A 488 -15.72 -22.46 -13.72
CA LYS A 488 -15.51 -23.90 -13.64
C LYS A 488 -15.10 -24.51 -14.99
N SER A 489 -15.68 -24.05 -16.09
CA SER A 489 -15.29 -24.49 -17.44
C SER A 489 -13.84 -24.09 -17.77
N ARG A 490 -13.44 -22.86 -17.45
CA ARG A 490 -12.07 -22.38 -17.65
C ARG A 490 -11.04 -23.16 -16.82
N LEU A 491 -11.35 -23.44 -15.55
CA LEU A 491 -10.48 -24.25 -14.69
C LEU A 491 -10.31 -25.69 -15.26
N ARG A 492 -11.40 -26.32 -15.76
CA ARG A 492 -11.33 -27.65 -16.39
C ARG A 492 -10.53 -27.64 -17.69
N GLU A 493 -10.61 -26.57 -18.47
CA GLU A 493 -9.79 -26.40 -19.67
C GLU A 493 -8.30 -26.32 -19.31
N LEU A 494 -7.93 -25.45 -18.35
CA LEU A 494 -6.54 -25.33 -17.89
C LEU A 494 -5.99 -26.65 -17.32
N ILE A 495 -6.82 -27.42 -16.60
CA ILE A 495 -6.43 -28.75 -16.11
C ILE A 495 -6.07 -29.67 -17.31
N ARG A 496 -6.91 -29.69 -18.36
CA ARG A 496 -6.64 -30.49 -19.56
C ARG A 496 -5.37 -30.05 -20.29
N GLU A 497 -5.13 -28.74 -20.38
CA GLU A 497 -3.89 -28.20 -20.95
C GLU A 497 -2.64 -28.64 -20.17
N LEU A 498 -2.73 -28.73 -18.84
CA LEU A 498 -1.61 -29.12 -17.96
C LEU A 498 -1.38 -30.63 -17.92
N GLU A 499 -2.40 -31.45 -18.22
CA GLU A 499 -2.33 -32.90 -18.27
C GLU A 499 -1.90 -33.43 -19.66
N ALA A 500 -1.98 -32.55 -20.68
CA ALA A 500 -1.52 -32.87 -22.06
C ALA A 500 0.01 -32.67 -22.17
#